data_9691bca583dc3b2a8426c47fd992e7d2
#
_entry.id   9691bca583dc3b2a8426c47fd992e7d2
#
_cell.length_a   1.000
_cell.length_b   1.000
_cell.length_c   1.000
_cell.angle_alpha   90.00
_cell.angle_beta   90.00
_cell.angle_gamma   90.00
#
_symmetry.space_group_name_H-M   'P 1'
#
loop_
_entity.id
_entity.type
_entity.pdbx_description
1 polymer ?
#
loop_
_entity_poly.entity_id
_entity_poly.type
_entity_poly.pdbx_seq_one_letter_code
_entity_poly.pdbx_strand_id
1 'polypeptide(L)'
;MHGVWGCAVLYIQGVIMGNKNMEWEQGRMAPRMPKRAMSPGFVRFTKIWSIVYVVLLAIFIFTLLTADILPLVLLVPIIVLLVGASMLIVPELFFANIKKSRKIIALVLSCILIPIYAYGAIGLGTLSGFFSAITGNEEQTVTFLVITRKDSPVKELPELEGKTVGTYINEEPVYMAARKKLAEDVSVNFMTSPSITEMASSTLVGGFDATLMTKSHYDMLKDKDKDFRKNTKVLHKFNVKMDEADLAKRVNVTKEPFNIYISGLDVSGTIDVTSRSDVNMIMTVNPKTHKILLTSIPRDTVIHMNEKGGAADKLTHTGIYGIGCSLGAVEDLTGLDMNYYVKVNYTTVKKMVDALGGIDVKSDYEFDTHGMKAKFHFNKGWNHLDGEHALAFARERKSFPDGDIQRNRNQAKVMNAMLKKATSSRTIMMNYTNILNSTKDYMQTNMSKKEISSLVKMQIAKNPKWKIRRQNMEGPSTFMQCYSTGDYQVSVVQVSDESLEKSVKRIKRVMNPPEEESEKEEKKFFFF
;
A
#
# COMPACT_ATOMS: atom_id res chain seq x y z
N MET A 1 23.30 -19.47 -20.80
CA MET A 1 22.29 -20.46 -20.36
C MET A 1 22.31 -21.79 -21.15
N HIS A 2 23.40 -22.12 -21.83
CA HIS A 2 23.48 -23.35 -22.65
C HIS A 2 24.29 -24.50 -22.03
N GLY A 3 24.80 -24.37 -20.80
CA GLY A 3 25.71 -25.38 -20.20
C GLY A 3 25.09 -26.40 -19.24
N VAL A 4 23.88 -26.16 -18.72
CA VAL A 4 23.32 -26.98 -17.64
C VAL A 4 22.50 -28.17 -18.14
N TRP A 5 21.99 -28.10 -19.37
CA TRP A 5 21.18 -29.18 -19.98
C TRP A 5 22.02 -30.35 -20.53
N GLY A 6 23.29 -30.11 -20.84
CA GLY A 6 24.18 -31.13 -21.37
C GLY A 6 24.55 -32.24 -20.36
N CYS A 7 24.69 -31.93 -19.08
CA CYS A 7 25.06 -32.92 -18.04
C CYS A 7 23.90 -33.82 -17.64
N ALA A 8 22.68 -33.36 -17.70
CA ALA A 8 21.50 -34.17 -17.37
C ALA A 8 21.22 -35.27 -18.42
N VAL A 9 21.49 -34.99 -19.71
CA VAL A 9 21.29 -35.94 -20.81
C VAL A 9 22.39 -37.04 -20.82
N LEU A 10 23.62 -36.71 -20.48
CA LEU A 10 24.73 -37.70 -20.40
C LEU A 10 24.59 -38.68 -19.21
N TYR A 11 24.00 -38.23 -18.09
CA TYR A 11 23.74 -39.13 -16.96
C TYR A 11 22.61 -40.14 -17.26
N ILE A 12 21.63 -39.78 -18.08
CA ILE A 12 20.53 -40.66 -18.48
C ILE A 12 21.04 -41.74 -19.48
N GLN A 13 21.99 -41.41 -20.36
CA GLN A 13 22.57 -42.39 -21.31
C GLN A 13 23.54 -43.39 -20.66
N GLY A 14 24.26 -43.01 -19.59
CA GLY A 14 25.19 -43.92 -18.89
C GLY A 14 24.52 -45.02 -18.07
N VAL A 15 23.24 -44.88 -17.73
CA VAL A 15 22.48 -45.86 -16.92
C VAL A 15 21.79 -46.94 -17.79
N ILE A 16 21.70 -46.76 -19.10
CA ILE A 16 21.00 -47.66 -20.02
C ILE A 16 21.89 -48.78 -20.57
N MET A 17 23.23 -48.67 -20.50
CA MET A 17 24.17 -49.66 -21.00
C MET A 17 24.99 -50.30 -19.86
N GLY A 18 24.36 -51.13 -19.10
CA GLY A 18 24.99 -51.94 -18.01
C GLY A 18 24.73 -53.44 -18.15
N ASN A 19 25.47 -54.01 -19.05
CA ASN A 19 26.12 -55.33 -19.04
C ASN A 19 25.31 -56.60 -18.83
N LYS A 20 25.20 -57.39 -19.93
CA LYS A 20 25.05 -58.85 -19.96
C LYS A 20 26.44 -59.47 -19.99
N ASN A 21 26.59 -60.57 -19.27
CA ASN A 21 27.58 -61.64 -19.25
C ASN A 21 28.48 -61.66 -18.02
N MET A 22 28.23 -62.66 -17.18
CA MET A 22 29.25 -63.56 -16.67
C MET A 22 28.60 -64.83 -16.14
N GLU A 23 29.20 -65.99 -16.57
CA GLU A 23 28.80 -67.37 -16.33
C GLU A 23 29.14 -67.88 -14.94
N TRP A 24 28.32 -68.75 -14.46
CA TRP A 24 28.42 -69.98 -13.62
C TRP A 24 29.66 -70.28 -12.75
N GLU A 25 29.46 -70.35 -11.43
CA GLU A 25 30.03 -71.37 -10.56
C GLU A 25 28.97 -71.81 -9.54
N GLN A 26 28.83 -73.18 -9.47
CA GLN A 26 27.90 -73.87 -8.58
C GLN A 26 28.42 -73.88 -7.16
N GLY A 27 27.90 -73.07 -6.28
CA GLY A 27 27.95 -73.21 -4.83
C GLY A 27 26.54 -73.28 -4.27
N ARG A 28 26.16 -74.33 -3.57
CA ARG A 28 24.82 -74.50 -2.96
C ARG A 28 24.48 -73.32 -2.04
N MET A 29 23.74 -72.37 -2.56
CA MET A 29 23.08 -71.36 -1.76
C MET A 29 21.64 -71.78 -1.47
N ALA A 30 21.25 -71.73 -0.20
CA ALA A 30 19.88 -71.88 0.22
C ALA A 30 18.94 -70.96 -0.66
N PRO A 31 17.72 -71.41 -0.95
CA PRO A 31 16.81 -70.61 -1.80
C PRO A 31 16.58 -69.31 -1.12
N ARG A 32 17.12 -68.22 -1.70
CA ARG A 32 16.74 -66.85 -1.33
C ARG A 32 15.24 -66.72 -1.57
N MET A 33 14.46 -66.60 -0.50
CA MET A 33 13.04 -66.28 -0.64
C MET A 33 12.86 -65.16 -1.66
N PRO A 34 11.93 -65.29 -2.60
CA PRO A 34 11.71 -64.26 -3.61
C PRO A 34 11.35 -62.95 -2.88
N LYS A 35 12.13 -61.91 -3.09
CA LYS A 35 11.81 -60.57 -2.58
C LYS A 35 10.39 -60.25 -3.04
N ARG A 36 9.46 -60.13 -2.09
CA ARG A 36 8.05 -59.85 -2.33
C ARG A 36 7.97 -58.64 -3.29
N ALA A 37 7.65 -58.89 -4.55
CA ALA A 37 7.52 -57.85 -5.56
C ALA A 37 6.49 -56.80 -5.09
N MET A 38 6.79 -55.54 -5.28
CA MET A 38 5.81 -54.45 -4.97
C MET A 38 4.56 -54.60 -5.83
N SER A 39 3.38 -54.36 -5.27
CA SER A 39 2.16 -54.41 -6.03
C SER A 39 2.20 -53.43 -7.23
N PRO A 40 1.73 -53.80 -8.40
CA PRO A 40 1.71 -52.90 -9.59
C PRO A 40 0.98 -51.58 -9.31
N GLY A 41 -0.07 -51.60 -8.46
CA GLY A 41 -0.80 -50.43 -8.02
C GLY A 41 0.08 -49.43 -7.25
N PHE A 42 0.90 -49.90 -6.32
CA PHE A 42 1.81 -49.05 -5.56
C PHE A 42 2.87 -48.38 -6.45
N VAL A 43 3.39 -49.11 -7.44
CA VAL A 43 4.35 -48.56 -8.41
C VAL A 43 3.71 -47.52 -9.30
N ARG A 44 2.47 -47.73 -9.76
CA ARG A 44 1.71 -46.71 -10.52
C ARG A 44 1.44 -45.49 -9.67
N PHE A 45 0.99 -45.64 -8.44
CA PHE A 45 0.77 -44.56 -7.51
C PHE A 45 2.02 -43.69 -7.30
N THR A 46 3.19 -44.30 -7.01
CA THR A 46 4.43 -43.54 -6.78
C THR A 46 4.92 -42.81 -8.03
N LYS A 47 4.67 -43.36 -9.24
CA LYS A 47 4.95 -42.65 -10.49
C LYS A 47 4.08 -41.40 -10.67
N ILE A 48 2.77 -41.54 -10.46
CA ILE A 48 1.85 -40.39 -10.55
C ILE A 48 2.22 -39.33 -9.49
N TRP A 49 2.50 -39.77 -8.28
CA TRP A 49 2.93 -38.92 -7.17
C TRP A 49 4.21 -38.15 -7.48
N SER A 50 5.19 -38.79 -8.14
CA SER A 50 6.41 -38.10 -8.55
C SER A 50 6.18 -37.01 -9.59
N ILE A 51 5.21 -37.21 -10.48
CA ILE A 51 4.80 -36.16 -11.46
C ILE A 51 4.16 -34.98 -10.74
N VAL A 52 3.24 -35.25 -9.81
CA VAL A 52 2.61 -34.20 -8.98
C VAL A 52 3.68 -33.40 -8.20
N TYR A 53 4.64 -34.10 -7.60
CA TYR A 53 5.75 -33.48 -6.88
C TYR A 53 6.57 -32.55 -7.79
N VAL A 54 6.94 -33.00 -9.01
CA VAL A 54 7.72 -32.18 -9.96
C VAL A 54 6.94 -30.98 -10.45
N VAL A 55 5.64 -31.14 -10.73
CA VAL A 55 4.78 -30.03 -11.16
C VAL A 55 4.68 -28.97 -10.06
N LEU A 56 4.43 -29.37 -8.81
CA LEU A 56 4.34 -28.43 -7.69
C LEU A 56 5.68 -27.73 -7.41
N LEU A 57 6.79 -28.45 -7.52
CA LEU A 57 8.12 -27.85 -7.43
C LEU A 57 8.35 -26.81 -8.55
N ALA A 58 7.99 -27.14 -9.79
CA ALA A 58 8.13 -26.22 -10.92
C ALA A 58 7.28 -24.95 -10.72
N ILE A 59 6.04 -25.11 -10.26
CA ILE A 59 5.17 -23.97 -9.92
C ILE A 59 5.80 -23.13 -8.81
N PHE A 60 6.34 -23.77 -7.76
CA PHE A 60 6.98 -23.06 -6.65
C PHE A 60 8.23 -22.31 -7.09
N ILE A 61 9.10 -22.92 -7.90
CA ILE A 61 10.29 -22.24 -8.45
C ILE A 61 9.87 -21.09 -9.36
N PHE A 62 8.88 -21.28 -10.21
CA PHE A 62 8.36 -20.22 -11.07
C PHE A 62 7.81 -19.04 -10.27
N THR A 63 6.99 -19.29 -9.24
CA THR A 63 6.47 -18.23 -8.37
C THR A 63 7.58 -17.56 -7.56
N LEU A 64 8.61 -18.29 -7.14
CA LEU A 64 9.77 -17.75 -6.44
C LEU A 64 10.59 -16.80 -7.32
N LEU A 65 10.77 -17.13 -8.60
CA LEU A 65 11.46 -16.28 -9.57
C LEU A 65 10.67 -15.04 -9.95
N THR A 66 9.35 -15.18 -10.15
CA THR A 66 8.48 -14.06 -10.57
C THR A 66 8.12 -13.11 -9.44
N ALA A 67 8.12 -13.57 -8.20
CA ALA A 67 7.89 -12.73 -7.02
C ALA A 67 9.00 -11.68 -6.82
N ASP A 68 10.22 -12.00 -7.26
CA ASP A 68 11.40 -11.10 -7.26
C ASP A 68 11.70 -10.43 -5.89
N ILE A 69 11.60 -11.20 -4.79
CA ILE A 69 11.72 -10.68 -3.40
C ILE A 69 13.03 -11.11 -2.76
N LEU A 70 13.54 -12.28 -3.14
CA LEU A 70 14.76 -12.80 -2.55
C LEU A 70 16.01 -12.26 -3.26
N PRO A 71 17.04 -11.84 -2.51
CA PRO A 71 18.33 -11.52 -3.09
C PRO A 71 18.97 -12.78 -3.69
N LEU A 72 19.73 -12.63 -4.78
CA LEU A 72 20.34 -13.74 -5.51
C LEU A 72 21.20 -14.65 -4.61
N VAL A 73 21.87 -14.07 -3.61
CA VAL A 73 22.69 -14.79 -2.62
C VAL A 73 21.89 -15.85 -1.83
N LEU A 74 20.59 -15.63 -1.61
CA LEU A 74 19.69 -16.61 -0.97
C LEU A 74 18.91 -17.42 -2.00
N LEU A 75 18.50 -16.81 -3.09
CA LEU A 75 17.68 -17.44 -4.12
C LEU A 75 18.40 -18.64 -4.77
N VAL A 76 19.65 -18.44 -5.18
CA VAL A 76 20.44 -19.49 -5.87
C VAL A 76 20.65 -20.72 -4.98
N PRO A 77 21.15 -20.62 -3.74
CA PRO A 77 21.28 -21.76 -2.85
C PRO A 77 19.95 -22.49 -2.58
N ILE A 78 18.86 -21.75 -2.41
CA ILE A 78 17.52 -22.35 -2.21
C ILE A 78 17.14 -23.19 -3.44
N ILE A 79 17.25 -22.64 -4.65
CA ILE A 79 16.93 -23.37 -5.88
C ILE A 79 17.83 -24.61 -6.04
N VAL A 80 19.12 -24.47 -5.80
CA VAL A 80 20.08 -25.61 -5.86
C VAL A 80 19.70 -26.69 -4.86
N LEU A 81 19.35 -26.33 -3.65
CA LEU A 81 18.92 -27.30 -2.61
C LEU A 81 17.60 -27.99 -3.01
N LEU A 82 16.63 -27.26 -3.52
CA LEU A 82 15.34 -27.80 -3.96
C LEU A 82 15.50 -28.77 -5.14
N VAL A 83 16.27 -28.38 -6.15
CA VAL A 83 16.57 -29.23 -7.30
C VAL A 83 17.40 -30.43 -6.90
N GLY A 84 18.42 -30.24 -6.05
CA GLY A 84 19.25 -31.34 -5.54
C GLY A 84 18.46 -32.37 -4.73
N ALA A 85 17.59 -31.91 -3.82
CA ALA A 85 16.68 -32.80 -3.09
C ALA A 85 15.74 -33.57 -4.04
N SER A 86 15.26 -32.90 -5.10
CA SER A 86 14.40 -33.54 -6.10
C SER A 86 15.13 -34.59 -6.94
N MET A 87 16.40 -34.38 -7.25
CA MET A 87 17.24 -35.36 -7.95
C MET A 87 17.42 -36.66 -7.10
N LEU A 88 17.32 -36.58 -5.79
CA LEU A 88 17.34 -37.75 -4.90
C LEU A 88 15.95 -38.40 -4.76
N ILE A 89 14.89 -37.62 -4.68
CA ILE A 89 13.53 -38.11 -4.40
C ILE A 89 12.83 -38.66 -5.64
N VAL A 90 12.91 -37.95 -6.78
CA VAL A 90 12.14 -38.28 -7.99
C VAL A 90 12.53 -39.66 -8.56
N PRO A 91 13.80 -40.02 -8.73
CA PRO A 91 14.19 -41.35 -9.22
C PRO A 91 13.67 -42.49 -8.34
N GLU A 92 13.73 -42.31 -7.00
CA GLU A 92 13.25 -43.30 -6.05
C GLU A 92 11.74 -43.57 -6.16
N LEU A 93 10.96 -42.54 -6.46
CA LEU A 93 9.52 -42.66 -6.66
C LEU A 93 9.15 -43.20 -8.05
N PHE A 94 9.90 -42.80 -9.08
CA PHE A 94 9.53 -43.07 -10.50
C PHE A 94 9.91 -44.47 -10.96
N PHE A 95 11.17 -44.94 -10.69
CA PHE A 95 11.66 -46.20 -11.21
C PHE A 95 11.10 -47.42 -10.44
N ALA A 96 10.67 -48.47 -11.18
CA ALA A 96 10.03 -49.65 -10.61
C ALA A 96 11.01 -50.51 -9.80
N ASN A 97 12.29 -50.56 -10.20
CA ASN A 97 13.30 -51.51 -9.65
C ASN A 97 13.94 -51.06 -8.33
N ILE A 98 13.38 -50.05 -7.68
CA ILE A 98 13.89 -49.51 -6.42
C ILE A 98 13.38 -50.33 -5.22
N LYS A 99 14.22 -50.50 -4.18
CA LYS A 99 13.83 -51.19 -2.93
C LYS A 99 12.62 -50.49 -2.29
N LYS A 100 11.64 -51.25 -1.78
CA LYS A 100 10.40 -50.74 -1.19
C LYS A 100 10.66 -49.72 -0.07
N SER A 101 11.67 -49.96 0.79
CA SER A 101 12.04 -49.03 1.87
C SER A 101 12.47 -47.68 1.36
N ARG A 102 13.29 -47.60 0.30
CA ARG A 102 13.72 -46.33 -0.31
C ARG A 102 12.54 -45.55 -0.91
N LYS A 103 11.62 -46.28 -1.59
CA LYS A 103 10.37 -45.64 -2.11
C LYS A 103 9.52 -45.07 -0.99
N ILE A 104 9.38 -45.78 0.13
CA ILE A 104 8.61 -45.27 1.27
C ILE A 104 9.27 -44.04 1.87
N ILE A 105 10.59 -44.02 2.05
CA ILE A 105 11.34 -42.86 2.54
C ILE A 105 11.14 -41.66 1.60
N ALA A 106 11.30 -41.86 0.28
CA ALA A 106 11.10 -40.81 -0.71
C ALA A 106 9.64 -40.29 -0.72
N LEU A 107 8.66 -41.20 -0.52
CA LEU A 107 7.27 -40.84 -0.41
C LEU A 107 7.00 -39.94 0.83
N VAL A 108 7.53 -40.35 1.99
CA VAL A 108 7.40 -39.57 3.24
C VAL A 108 8.04 -38.18 3.08
N LEU A 109 9.26 -38.12 2.52
CA LEU A 109 9.94 -36.85 2.28
C LEU A 109 9.14 -35.95 1.31
N SER A 110 8.61 -36.53 0.23
CA SER A 110 7.78 -35.78 -0.71
C SER A 110 6.47 -35.30 -0.09
N CYS A 111 5.84 -36.10 0.80
CA CYS A 111 4.65 -35.68 1.54
C CYS A 111 4.90 -34.49 2.49
N ILE A 112 6.13 -34.34 2.98
CA ILE A 112 6.53 -33.15 3.79
C ILE A 112 6.80 -31.95 2.90
N LEU A 113 7.44 -32.13 1.74
CA LEU A 113 7.86 -31.04 0.86
C LEU A 113 6.70 -30.46 0.03
N ILE A 114 5.77 -31.30 -0.42
CA ILE A 114 4.60 -30.84 -1.22
C ILE A 114 3.79 -29.73 -0.53
N PRO A 115 3.38 -29.85 0.74
CA PRO A 115 2.71 -28.75 1.45
C PRO A 115 3.56 -27.49 1.53
N ILE A 116 4.87 -27.60 1.70
CA ILE A 116 5.79 -26.45 1.73
C ILE A 116 5.81 -25.75 0.38
N TYR A 117 5.86 -26.50 -0.73
CA TYR A 117 5.83 -25.93 -2.08
C TYR A 117 4.48 -25.25 -2.38
N ALA A 118 3.38 -25.93 -2.04
CA ALA A 118 2.04 -25.39 -2.25
C ALA A 118 1.80 -24.12 -1.42
N TYR A 119 2.11 -24.16 -0.13
CA TYR A 119 1.98 -22.99 0.75
C TYR A 119 2.88 -21.82 0.32
N GLY A 120 4.14 -22.14 -0.02
CA GLY A 120 5.09 -21.14 -0.52
C GLY A 120 4.65 -20.51 -1.84
N ALA A 121 4.15 -21.30 -2.79
CA ALA A 121 3.65 -20.80 -4.08
C ALA A 121 2.42 -19.88 -3.89
N ILE A 122 1.48 -20.27 -3.02
CA ILE A 122 0.31 -19.44 -2.69
C ILE A 122 0.76 -18.12 -2.05
N GLY A 123 1.67 -18.16 -1.07
CA GLY A 123 2.19 -16.97 -0.41
C GLY A 123 2.89 -16.00 -1.37
N LEU A 124 3.72 -16.52 -2.27
CA LEU A 124 4.40 -15.71 -3.30
C LEU A 124 3.43 -15.15 -4.34
N GLY A 125 2.42 -15.93 -4.74
CA GLY A 125 1.35 -15.47 -5.63
C GLY A 125 0.54 -14.32 -5.02
N THR A 126 0.19 -14.44 -3.75
CA THR A 126 -0.48 -13.39 -2.97
C THR A 126 0.33 -12.09 -2.96
N LEU A 127 1.64 -12.18 -2.78
CA LEU A 127 2.52 -11.03 -2.77
C LEU A 127 2.60 -10.35 -4.14
N SER A 128 2.65 -11.12 -5.22
CA SER A 128 2.61 -10.55 -6.58
C SER A 128 1.29 -9.82 -6.84
N GLY A 129 0.16 -10.41 -6.42
CA GLY A 129 -1.16 -9.78 -6.49
C GLY A 129 -1.26 -8.49 -5.66
N PHE A 130 -0.67 -8.47 -4.46
CA PHE A 130 -0.60 -7.26 -3.65
C PHE A 130 0.14 -6.12 -4.37
N PHE A 131 1.37 -6.38 -4.86
CA PHE A 131 2.11 -5.34 -5.57
C PHE A 131 1.34 -4.82 -6.78
N SER A 132 0.70 -5.70 -7.56
CA SER A 132 -0.14 -5.26 -8.68
C SER A 132 -1.32 -4.40 -8.23
N ALA A 133 -1.93 -4.72 -7.09
CA ALA A 133 -3.06 -3.96 -6.57
C ALA A 133 -2.66 -2.55 -6.08
N ILE A 134 -1.53 -2.40 -5.38
CA ILE A 134 -1.12 -1.11 -4.81
C ILE A 134 -0.35 -0.22 -5.80
N THR A 135 0.28 -0.81 -6.82
CA THR A 135 1.09 -0.08 -7.82
C THR A 135 0.40 0.09 -9.17
N GLY A 136 -0.72 -0.57 -9.39
CA GLY A 136 -1.39 -0.67 -10.69
C GLY A 136 -2.54 0.30 -10.92
N ASN A 137 -2.89 1.14 -9.96
CA ASN A 137 -4.03 2.04 -10.13
C ASN A 137 -3.58 3.40 -10.68
N GLU A 138 -3.43 3.49 -11.98
CA GLU A 138 -3.35 4.75 -12.73
C GLU A 138 -4.73 5.42 -12.88
N GLU A 139 -5.83 4.78 -12.41
CA GLU A 139 -7.19 5.30 -12.48
C GLU A 139 -7.60 5.90 -11.12
N GLN A 140 -7.95 7.17 -11.14
CA GLN A 140 -8.57 7.85 -10.02
C GLN A 140 -10.10 7.85 -10.19
N THR A 141 -10.82 7.43 -9.17
CA THR A 141 -12.28 7.44 -9.17
C THR A 141 -12.82 8.64 -8.39
N VAL A 142 -13.51 9.53 -9.07
CA VAL A 142 -14.21 10.66 -8.46
C VAL A 142 -15.70 10.37 -8.36
N THR A 143 -16.23 10.38 -7.15
CA THR A 143 -17.66 10.19 -6.93
C THR A 143 -18.41 11.49 -7.10
N PHE A 144 -19.38 11.52 -8.00
CA PHE A 144 -20.31 12.61 -8.20
C PHE A 144 -21.68 12.31 -7.60
N LEU A 145 -22.34 13.35 -7.12
CA LEU A 145 -23.68 13.32 -6.59
C LEU A 145 -24.54 14.31 -7.37
N VAL A 146 -25.74 13.87 -7.72
CA VAL A 146 -26.85 14.73 -8.15
C VAL A 146 -27.69 15.00 -6.92
N ILE A 147 -27.82 16.26 -6.55
CA ILE A 147 -28.41 16.72 -5.30
C ILE A 147 -29.61 17.60 -5.63
N THR A 148 -30.68 17.43 -4.89
CA THR A 148 -31.87 18.27 -5.01
C THR A 148 -32.37 18.69 -3.63
N ARG A 149 -33.29 19.65 -3.57
CA ARG A 149 -33.98 20.01 -2.33
C ARG A 149 -34.84 18.83 -1.83
N LYS A 150 -35.01 18.72 -0.53
CA LYS A 150 -35.90 17.70 0.06
C LYS A 150 -37.36 17.85 -0.34
N ASP A 151 -37.80 19.11 -0.50
CA ASP A 151 -39.18 19.47 -0.92
C ASP A 151 -39.37 19.47 -2.44
N SER A 152 -38.31 19.19 -3.21
CA SER A 152 -38.38 19.10 -4.67
C SER A 152 -39.36 17.99 -5.10
N PRO A 153 -40.18 18.24 -6.14
CA PRO A 153 -41.03 17.22 -6.73
C PRO A 153 -40.21 16.10 -7.40
N VAL A 154 -38.95 16.36 -7.75
CA VAL A 154 -38.03 15.38 -8.36
C VAL A 154 -37.60 14.36 -7.30
N LYS A 155 -37.93 13.08 -7.53
CA LYS A 155 -37.62 11.97 -6.63
C LYS A 155 -36.62 10.99 -7.22
N GLU A 156 -36.60 10.85 -8.55
CA GLU A 156 -35.76 9.92 -9.29
C GLU A 156 -35.05 10.61 -10.45
N LEU A 157 -33.93 10.03 -10.92
CA LEU A 157 -33.09 10.62 -11.94
C LEU A 157 -33.83 10.90 -13.27
N PRO A 158 -34.70 10.03 -13.79
CA PRO A 158 -35.42 10.30 -15.05
C PRO A 158 -36.34 11.53 -15.00
N GLU A 159 -36.78 11.91 -13.81
CA GLU A 159 -37.65 13.11 -13.64
C GLU A 159 -36.91 14.43 -13.82
N LEU A 160 -35.58 14.37 -14.01
CA LEU A 160 -34.75 15.53 -14.41
C LEU A 160 -34.77 15.80 -15.92
N GLU A 161 -35.43 14.99 -16.73
CA GLU A 161 -35.50 15.20 -18.18
C GLU A 161 -35.97 16.65 -18.51
N GLY A 162 -35.14 17.35 -19.30
CA GLY A 162 -35.40 18.75 -19.71
C GLY A 162 -35.23 19.80 -18.60
N LYS A 163 -34.87 19.40 -17.35
CA LYS A 163 -34.70 20.29 -16.20
C LYS A 163 -33.31 20.88 -16.11
N THR A 164 -33.16 21.88 -15.23
CA THR A 164 -31.93 22.64 -15.02
C THR A 164 -31.07 21.96 -13.94
N VAL A 165 -29.84 21.62 -14.29
CA VAL A 165 -28.84 21.08 -13.36
C VAL A 165 -27.68 22.06 -13.22
N GLY A 166 -27.52 22.61 -12.01
CA GLY A 166 -26.39 23.46 -11.65
C GLY A 166 -25.08 22.64 -11.61
N THR A 167 -24.01 23.19 -12.17
CA THR A 167 -22.68 22.60 -12.11
C THR A 167 -21.64 23.69 -11.90
N TYR A 168 -20.50 23.31 -11.31
CA TYR A 168 -19.41 24.25 -11.11
C TYR A 168 -18.78 24.67 -12.46
N ILE A 169 -18.38 25.95 -12.60
CA ILE A 169 -17.68 26.51 -13.79
C ILE A 169 -16.25 25.93 -13.86
N ASN A 170 -16.07 24.70 -13.76
CA ASN A 170 -14.76 24.14 -13.83
C ASN A 170 -14.61 23.39 -15.16
N GLU A 171 -13.67 23.85 -15.98
CA GLU A 171 -13.24 23.13 -17.18
C GLU A 171 -12.39 21.90 -16.87
N GLU A 172 -12.33 21.53 -15.57
CA GLU A 172 -11.63 20.30 -15.19
C GLU A 172 -12.18 19.10 -15.96
N PRO A 173 -11.31 18.26 -16.52
CA PRO A 173 -11.72 17.08 -17.30
C PRO A 173 -12.70 16.19 -16.56
N VAL A 174 -12.59 16.11 -15.22
CA VAL A 174 -13.48 15.30 -14.38
C VAL A 174 -14.92 15.81 -14.35
N TYR A 175 -15.12 17.16 -14.31
CA TYR A 175 -16.47 17.74 -14.38
C TYR A 175 -17.07 17.61 -15.77
N MET A 176 -16.24 17.74 -16.82
CA MET A 176 -16.68 17.51 -18.20
C MET A 176 -17.12 16.06 -18.40
N ALA A 177 -16.35 15.10 -17.90
CA ALA A 177 -16.69 13.67 -17.95
C ALA A 177 -17.95 13.36 -17.14
N ALA A 178 -18.13 14.00 -15.98
CA ALA A 178 -19.33 13.82 -15.15
C ALA A 178 -20.59 14.36 -15.83
N ARG A 179 -20.52 15.55 -16.47
CA ARG A 179 -21.64 16.10 -17.25
C ARG A 179 -22.00 15.20 -18.42
N LYS A 180 -20.99 14.71 -19.15
CA LYS A 180 -21.21 13.77 -20.27
C LYS A 180 -21.89 12.48 -19.77
N LYS A 181 -21.40 11.91 -18.69
CA LYS A 181 -21.96 10.68 -18.13
C LYS A 181 -23.40 10.85 -17.64
N LEU A 182 -23.69 11.97 -16.97
CA LEU A 182 -25.07 12.25 -16.56
C LEU A 182 -26.00 12.46 -17.75
N ALA A 183 -25.50 13.12 -18.81
CA ALA A 183 -26.27 13.33 -20.05
C ALA A 183 -26.53 12.04 -20.86
N GLU A 184 -25.76 10.96 -20.63
CA GLU A 184 -26.04 9.64 -21.19
C GLU A 184 -27.26 8.96 -20.53
N ASP A 185 -27.51 9.27 -19.24
CA ASP A 185 -28.60 8.69 -18.46
C ASP A 185 -29.89 9.53 -18.53
N VAL A 186 -29.76 10.87 -18.60
CA VAL A 186 -30.90 11.81 -18.63
C VAL A 186 -30.51 13.11 -19.34
N SER A 187 -31.35 13.60 -20.25
CA SER A 187 -31.11 14.85 -20.97
C SER A 187 -31.46 16.05 -20.08
N VAL A 188 -30.47 16.82 -19.67
CA VAL A 188 -30.61 17.98 -18.75
C VAL A 188 -29.97 19.25 -19.32
N ASN A 189 -30.43 20.40 -18.85
CA ASN A 189 -29.84 21.69 -19.17
C ASN A 189 -28.82 22.07 -18.10
N PHE A 190 -27.53 22.00 -18.40
CA PHE A 190 -26.50 22.42 -17.46
C PHE A 190 -26.38 23.91 -17.37
N MET A 191 -26.42 24.45 -16.14
CA MET A 191 -26.10 25.85 -15.82
C MET A 191 -24.87 25.89 -14.92
N THR A 192 -23.94 26.78 -15.24
CA THR A 192 -22.67 26.90 -14.49
C THR A 192 -22.79 27.96 -13.41
N SER A 193 -22.17 27.66 -12.24
CA SER A 193 -22.03 28.60 -11.12
C SER A 193 -20.56 28.88 -10.85
N PRO A 194 -20.16 30.13 -10.55
CA PRO A 194 -18.76 30.51 -10.37
C PRO A 194 -18.13 29.96 -9.08
N SER A 195 -18.96 29.57 -8.10
CA SER A 195 -18.49 29.01 -6.85
C SER A 195 -19.38 27.87 -6.33
N ILE A 196 -18.79 26.98 -5.54
CA ILE A 196 -19.52 25.88 -4.88
C ILE A 196 -20.57 26.41 -3.90
N THR A 197 -20.28 27.52 -3.21
CA THR A 197 -21.20 28.17 -2.26
C THR A 197 -22.39 28.82 -2.95
N GLU A 198 -22.16 29.51 -4.06
CA GLU A 198 -23.24 30.07 -4.86
C GLU A 198 -24.11 29.00 -5.49
N MET A 199 -23.51 27.91 -5.97
CA MET A 199 -24.22 26.75 -6.46
C MET A 199 -25.11 26.13 -5.37
N ALA A 200 -24.61 25.99 -4.13
CA ALA A 200 -25.36 25.51 -2.99
C ALA A 200 -26.54 26.44 -2.63
N SER A 201 -26.30 27.73 -2.59
CA SER A 201 -27.32 28.74 -2.32
C SER A 201 -28.43 28.75 -3.41
N SER A 202 -28.04 28.70 -4.68
CA SER A 202 -28.98 28.60 -5.80
C SER A 202 -29.83 27.34 -5.75
N THR A 203 -29.24 26.22 -5.32
CA THR A 203 -29.98 24.95 -5.09
C THR A 203 -31.05 25.14 -4.00
N LEU A 204 -30.71 25.79 -2.88
CA LEU A 204 -31.62 25.99 -1.76
C LEU A 204 -32.83 26.89 -2.11
N VAL A 205 -32.61 27.92 -2.90
CA VAL A 205 -33.69 28.85 -3.33
C VAL A 205 -34.45 28.35 -4.56
N GLY A 206 -34.07 27.20 -5.13
CA GLY A 206 -34.74 26.64 -6.32
C GLY A 206 -34.32 27.26 -7.64
N GLY A 207 -33.16 27.91 -7.71
CA GLY A 207 -32.56 28.39 -8.94
C GLY A 207 -32.11 27.26 -9.88
N PHE A 208 -31.89 26.05 -9.33
CA PHE A 208 -31.67 24.83 -10.06
C PHE A 208 -32.66 23.75 -9.57
N ASP A 209 -33.14 22.89 -10.47
CA ASP A 209 -33.91 21.69 -10.12
C ASP A 209 -33.08 20.66 -9.38
N ALA A 210 -31.80 20.53 -9.80
CA ALA A 210 -30.78 19.72 -9.13
C ALA A 210 -29.40 20.35 -9.32
N THR A 211 -28.41 19.77 -8.65
CA THR A 211 -27.01 20.23 -8.70
C THR A 211 -26.07 19.04 -8.79
N LEU A 212 -25.12 19.10 -9.72
CA LEU A 212 -24.07 18.12 -9.90
C LEU A 212 -22.79 18.60 -9.22
N MET A 213 -22.32 17.86 -8.21
CA MET A 213 -21.06 18.14 -7.52
C MET A 213 -20.34 16.89 -7.06
N THR A 214 -19.06 16.99 -6.74
CA THR A 214 -18.33 15.89 -6.15
C THR A 214 -18.85 15.57 -4.75
N LYS A 215 -18.75 14.32 -4.34
CA LYS A 215 -19.08 13.91 -2.96
C LYS A 215 -18.29 14.72 -1.93
N SER A 216 -17.03 15.02 -2.21
CA SER A 216 -16.16 15.79 -1.32
C SER A 216 -16.67 17.22 -1.12
N HIS A 217 -17.11 17.90 -2.17
CA HIS A 217 -17.74 19.23 -2.08
C HIS A 217 -19.07 19.17 -1.30
N TYR A 218 -19.88 18.16 -1.55
CA TYR A 218 -21.14 17.95 -0.81
C TYR A 218 -20.89 17.74 0.69
N ASP A 219 -19.96 16.89 1.05
CA ASP A 219 -19.63 16.64 2.45
C ASP A 219 -19.08 17.90 3.14
N MET A 220 -18.24 18.67 2.44
CA MET A 220 -17.74 19.95 2.94
C MET A 220 -18.88 20.97 3.19
N LEU A 221 -19.80 21.13 2.24
CA LEU A 221 -20.97 22.01 2.40
C LEU A 221 -21.83 21.58 3.57
N LYS A 222 -22.11 20.27 3.72
CA LYS A 222 -22.88 19.74 4.86
C LYS A 222 -22.24 20.04 6.21
N ASP A 223 -20.92 20.07 6.28
CA ASP A 223 -20.19 20.36 7.52
C ASP A 223 -20.25 21.86 7.86
N LYS A 224 -20.34 22.73 6.86
CA LYS A 224 -20.28 24.20 7.02
C LYS A 224 -21.65 24.86 7.03
N ASP A 225 -22.59 24.40 6.23
CA ASP A 225 -23.90 24.98 6.04
C ASP A 225 -25.00 24.06 6.60
N LYS A 226 -25.61 24.49 7.73
CA LYS A 226 -26.67 23.74 8.41
C LYS A 226 -27.95 23.68 7.56
N ASP A 227 -28.25 24.73 6.81
CA ASP A 227 -29.46 24.81 5.98
C ASP A 227 -29.31 23.94 4.74
N PHE A 228 -28.15 23.92 4.11
CA PHE A 228 -27.84 22.99 3.04
C PHE A 228 -27.96 21.53 3.52
N ARG A 229 -27.38 21.21 4.67
CA ARG A 229 -27.48 19.89 5.30
C ARG A 229 -28.91 19.47 5.57
N LYS A 230 -29.73 20.39 6.08
CA LYS A 230 -31.14 20.10 6.49
C LYS A 230 -32.04 19.94 5.29
N ASN A 231 -31.87 20.76 4.25
CA ASN A 231 -32.87 20.96 3.19
C ASN A 231 -32.50 20.27 1.86
N THR A 232 -31.36 19.59 1.77
CA THR A 232 -30.95 18.85 0.55
C THR A 232 -30.96 17.32 0.76
N LYS A 233 -31.16 16.59 -0.34
CA LYS A 233 -31.04 15.12 -0.44
C LYS A 233 -30.25 14.73 -1.67
N VAL A 234 -29.56 13.60 -1.61
CA VAL A 234 -28.90 12.99 -2.77
C VAL A 234 -29.97 12.25 -3.58
N LEU A 235 -30.09 12.61 -4.84
CA LEU A 235 -31.00 11.99 -5.79
C LEU A 235 -30.32 10.80 -6.49
N HIS A 236 -29.09 11.00 -6.95
CA HIS A 236 -28.31 9.98 -7.67
C HIS A 236 -26.85 10.07 -7.34
N LYS A 237 -26.14 8.95 -7.49
CA LYS A 237 -24.70 8.83 -7.25
C LYS A 237 -24.06 8.00 -8.34
N PHE A 238 -22.98 8.49 -8.93
CA PHE A 238 -22.18 7.77 -9.91
C PHE A 238 -20.69 8.10 -9.77
N ASN A 239 -19.86 7.27 -10.40
CA ASN A 239 -18.41 7.42 -10.38
C ASN A 239 -17.89 7.77 -11.77
N VAL A 240 -16.90 8.67 -11.82
CA VAL A 240 -16.12 9.00 -13.01
C VAL A 240 -14.70 8.52 -12.80
N LYS A 241 -14.16 7.78 -13.74
CA LYS A 241 -12.75 7.36 -13.75
C LYS A 241 -11.94 8.38 -14.53
N MET A 242 -10.77 8.70 -14.01
CA MET A 242 -9.79 9.57 -14.64
C MET A 242 -8.44 8.87 -14.63
N ASP A 243 -7.73 8.96 -15.74
CA ASP A 243 -6.33 8.52 -15.81
C ASP A 243 -5.49 9.49 -14.99
N GLU A 244 -4.59 8.96 -14.17
CA GLU A 244 -3.66 9.74 -13.38
C GLU A 244 -2.28 9.70 -14.07
N ALA A 245 -1.66 10.87 -14.25
CA ALA A 245 -0.32 10.93 -14.81
C ALA A 245 0.68 10.22 -13.89
N ASP A 246 1.70 9.55 -14.44
CA ASP A 246 2.80 9.01 -13.63
C ASP A 246 3.60 10.17 -13.01
N LEU A 247 3.38 10.40 -11.73
CA LEU A 247 4.04 11.46 -10.95
C LEU A 247 5.37 11.01 -10.35
N ALA A 248 5.83 9.78 -10.62
CA ALA A 248 7.03 9.25 -10.00
C ALA A 248 8.31 9.88 -10.57
N LYS A 249 9.08 10.53 -9.70
CA LYS A 249 10.46 10.96 -9.98
C LYS A 249 11.42 9.84 -9.57
N ARG A 250 11.58 8.85 -10.43
CA ARG A 250 12.23 7.56 -10.13
C ARG A 250 13.71 7.71 -9.81
N VAL A 251 14.15 7.01 -8.75
CA VAL A 251 15.55 6.97 -8.30
C VAL A 251 15.93 5.52 -7.96
N ASN A 252 17.23 5.28 -7.77
CA ASN A 252 17.69 3.99 -7.25
C ASN A 252 17.44 3.91 -5.74
N VAL A 253 16.27 3.42 -5.34
CA VAL A 253 15.77 3.39 -3.95
C VAL A 253 16.67 2.65 -2.95
N THR A 254 17.66 1.86 -3.42
CA THR A 254 18.63 1.16 -2.56
C THR A 254 19.98 1.88 -2.47
N LYS A 255 20.19 2.92 -3.27
CA LYS A 255 21.46 3.67 -3.35
C LYS A 255 21.31 5.17 -3.19
N GLU A 256 20.17 5.73 -3.56
CA GLU A 256 19.92 7.17 -3.56
C GLU A 256 18.87 7.53 -2.51
N PRO A 257 19.02 8.67 -1.81
CA PRO A 257 17.99 9.18 -0.94
C PRO A 257 16.76 9.62 -1.73
N PHE A 258 15.59 9.54 -1.11
CA PHE A 258 14.33 9.92 -1.73
C PHE A 258 13.28 10.38 -0.72
N ASN A 259 12.30 11.14 -1.20
CA ASN A 259 11.16 11.59 -0.43
C ASN A 259 9.89 10.87 -0.89
N ILE A 260 9.08 10.47 0.06
CA ILE A 260 7.73 9.92 -0.16
C ILE A 260 6.73 10.86 0.51
N TYR A 261 5.77 11.37 -0.26
CA TYR A 261 4.62 12.07 0.31
C TYR A 261 3.57 11.06 0.77
N ILE A 262 3.19 11.11 2.05
CA ILE A 262 2.16 10.27 2.65
C ILE A 262 0.90 11.09 2.81
N SER A 263 -0.16 10.70 2.08
CA SER A 263 -1.49 11.29 2.16
C SER A 263 -2.44 10.34 2.86
N GLY A 264 -2.98 10.76 4.00
CA GLY A 264 -4.00 10.01 4.74
C GLY A 264 -5.38 10.59 4.54
N LEU A 265 -6.24 9.87 3.82
CA LEU A 265 -7.59 10.32 3.46
C LEU A 265 -8.59 10.15 4.60
N ASP A 266 -9.48 11.14 4.76
CA ASP A 266 -10.60 11.12 5.73
C ASP A 266 -11.77 10.26 5.22
N VAL A 267 -11.48 9.01 4.85
CA VAL A 267 -12.49 8.05 4.39
C VAL A 267 -12.23 6.65 4.95
N SER A 268 -13.30 5.85 4.99
CA SER A 268 -13.23 4.41 5.23
C SER A 268 -13.65 3.67 3.96
N GLY A 269 -13.15 2.45 3.75
CA GLY A 269 -13.44 1.67 2.54
C GLY A 269 -12.26 1.68 1.57
N THR A 270 -12.53 1.54 0.28
CA THR A 270 -11.50 1.48 -0.77
C THR A 270 -10.78 2.82 -0.95
N ILE A 271 -9.56 2.78 -1.53
CA ILE A 271 -8.65 3.93 -1.64
C ILE A 271 -8.82 4.74 -2.94
N ASP A 272 -9.62 4.25 -3.86
CA ASP A 272 -9.83 4.77 -5.21
C ASP A 272 -10.64 6.07 -5.29
N VAL A 273 -11.14 6.55 -4.16
CA VAL A 273 -11.94 7.79 -4.09
C VAL A 273 -11.09 9.00 -3.70
N THR A 274 -11.43 10.16 -4.27
CA THR A 274 -10.88 11.45 -3.82
C THR A 274 -11.56 11.90 -2.53
N SER A 275 -10.77 12.43 -1.61
CA SER A 275 -11.24 12.98 -0.34
C SER A 275 -10.20 13.93 0.25
N ARG A 276 -10.58 14.63 1.31
CA ARG A 276 -9.64 15.45 2.08
C ARG A 276 -8.46 14.62 2.58
N SER A 277 -7.24 15.19 2.48
CA SER A 277 -6.03 14.61 3.05
C SER A 277 -5.84 15.11 4.49
N ASP A 278 -6.30 14.32 5.46
CA ASP A 278 -6.23 14.69 6.89
C ASP A 278 -4.89 14.40 7.53
N VAL A 279 -4.05 13.59 6.87
CA VAL A 279 -2.68 13.31 7.27
C VAL A 279 -1.76 13.67 6.12
N ASN A 280 -0.83 14.58 6.36
CA ASN A 280 0.15 15.02 5.37
C ASN A 280 1.55 14.89 5.98
N MET A 281 2.36 13.98 5.43
CA MET A 281 3.72 13.75 5.92
C MET A 281 4.69 13.57 4.76
N ILE A 282 5.93 14.03 4.96
CA ILE A 282 7.06 13.69 4.10
C ILE A 282 7.87 12.62 4.83
N MET A 283 8.07 11.48 4.21
CA MET A 283 9.01 10.46 4.65
C MET A 283 10.27 10.54 3.81
N THR A 284 11.32 11.10 4.38
CA THR A 284 12.65 11.17 3.76
C THR A 284 13.44 9.92 4.12
N VAL A 285 13.88 9.17 3.13
CA VAL A 285 14.60 7.90 3.29
C VAL A 285 16.00 8.03 2.71
N ASN A 286 17.02 7.69 3.49
CA ASN A 286 18.39 7.55 2.99
C ASN A 286 18.85 6.09 3.20
N PRO A 287 18.93 5.28 2.13
CA PRO A 287 19.28 3.87 2.20
C PRO A 287 20.76 3.63 2.52
N LYS A 288 21.66 4.60 2.26
CA LYS A 288 23.09 4.49 2.58
C LYS A 288 23.36 4.65 4.08
N THR A 289 22.70 5.64 4.69
CA THR A 289 22.89 5.94 6.12
C THR A 289 21.84 5.28 7.03
N HIS A 290 20.89 4.53 6.45
CA HIS A 290 19.78 3.88 7.13
C HIS A 290 18.98 4.84 8.03
N LYS A 291 18.79 6.09 7.55
CA LYS A 291 18.03 7.12 8.25
C LYS A 291 16.67 7.33 7.59
N ILE A 292 15.65 7.45 8.41
CA ILE A 292 14.31 7.86 8.00
C ILE A 292 13.91 9.06 8.84
N LEU A 293 13.44 10.13 8.18
CA LEU A 293 12.87 11.30 8.83
C LEU A 293 11.41 11.44 8.42
N LEU A 294 10.51 11.43 9.40
CA LEU A 294 9.10 11.74 9.22
C LEU A 294 8.87 13.21 9.54
N THR A 295 8.39 13.98 8.59
CA THR A 295 8.02 15.39 8.74
C THR A 295 6.52 15.52 8.58
N SER A 296 5.80 15.85 9.66
CA SER A 296 4.36 16.13 9.62
C SER A 296 4.11 17.56 9.21
N ILE A 297 3.16 17.76 8.30
CA ILE A 297 2.66 19.06 7.86
C ILE A 297 1.22 19.18 8.40
N PRO A 298 0.85 20.26 9.11
CA PRO A 298 -0.53 20.44 9.57
C PRO A 298 -1.51 20.40 8.40
N ARG A 299 -2.61 19.70 8.54
CA ARG A 299 -3.60 19.56 7.45
C ARG A 299 -4.21 20.89 7.01
N ASP A 300 -4.33 21.83 7.95
CA ASP A 300 -4.90 23.14 7.73
C ASP A 300 -3.83 24.18 7.28
N THR A 301 -2.63 23.74 6.89
CA THR A 301 -1.56 24.61 6.35
C THR A 301 -2.06 25.33 5.10
N VAL A 302 -1.84 26.64 5.07
CA VAL A 302 -2.08 27.47 3.87
C VAL A 302 -1.08 27.05 2.78
N ILE A 303 -1.61 26.73 1.61
CA ILE A 303 -0.83 26.43 0.40
C ILE A 303 -1.41 27.19 -0.79
N HIS A 304 -0.61 27.32 -1.83
CA HIS A 304 -1.03 27.84 -3.11
C HIS A 304 -1.07 26.72 -4.14
N MET A 305 -2.20 26.58 -4.83
CA MET A 305 -2.40 25.52 -5.82
C MET A 305 -2.03 26.05 -7.22
N ASN A 306 -0.86 25.73 -7.73
CA ASN A 306 -0.42 26.16 -9.05
C ASN A 306 -1.36 25.71 -10.17
N GLU A 307 -1.92 24.50 -10.06
CA GLU A 307 -2.93 23.97 -10.99
C GLU A 307 -4.24 24.77 -11.00
N LYS A 308 -4.46 25.64 -10.00
CA LYS A 308 -5.61 26.52 -9.86
C LYS A 308 -5.21 28.01 -9.93
N GLY A 309 -4.19 28.32 -10.72
CA GLY A 309 -3.73 29.70 -10.90
C GLY A 309 -3.14 30.36 -9.65
N GLY A 310 -2.59 29.57 -8.72
CA GLY A 310 -2.02 30.07 -7.46
C GLY A 310 -3.06 30.33 -6.37
N ALA A 311 -4.29 29.84 -6.50
CA ALA A 311 -5.34 30.04 -5.52
C ALA A 311 -4.94 29.48 -4.14
N ALA A 312 -5.17 30.26 -3.08
CA ALA A 312 -4.86 29.85 -1.71
C ALA A 312 -5.92 28.91 -1.16
N ASP A 313 -5.48 27.82 -0.53
CA ASP A 313 -6.35 26.83 0.12
C ASP A 313 -5.65 26.15 1.29
N LYS A 314 -6.35 25.25 1.96
CA LYS A 314 -5.78 24.34 2.94
C LYS A 314 -5.16 23.12 2.26
N LEU A 315 -4.04 22.66 2.77
CA LEU A 315 -3.41 21.42 2.31
C LEU A 315 -4.38 20.23 2.33
N THR A 316 -5.25 20.11 3.34
CA THR A 316 -6.24 19.03 3.39
C THR A 316 -7.21 19.04 2.22
N HIS A 317 -7.54 20.22 1.67
CA HIS A 317 -8.47 20.34 0.56
C HIS A 317 -7.87 19.92 -0.78
N THR A 318 -6.53 19.96 -0.95
CA THR A 318 -5.89 19.52 -2.19
C THR A 318 -6.20 18.07 -2.54
N GLY A 319 -6.44 17.23 -1.53
CA GLY A 319 -6.85 15.84 -1.73
C GLY A 319 -8.20 15.67 -2.45
N ILE A 320 -9.05 16.69 -2.46
CA ILE A 320 -10.31 16.72 -3.21
C ILE A 320 -10.04 16.74 -4.72
N TYR A 321 -8.95 17.40 -5.12
CA TYR A 321 -8.51 17.56 -6.51
C TYR A 321 -7.55 16.44 -6.97
N GLY A 322 -7.24 15.51 -6.08
CA GLY A 322 -6.39 14.37 -6.37
C GLY A 322 -5.01 14.43 -5.71
N ILE A 323 -4.29 13.31 -5.81
CA ILE A 323 -2.97 13.19 -5.16
C ILE A 323 -1.92 14.09 -5.84
N GLY A 324 -2.04 14.33 -7.14
CA GLY A 324 -1.16 15.23 -7.89
C GLY A 324 -1.18 16.65 -7.35
N CYS A 325 -2.38 17.20 -7.11
CA CYS A 325 -2.55 18.52 -6.52
C CYS A 325 -1.94 18.58 -5.10
N SER A 326 -2.15 17.55 -4.28
CA SER A 326 -1.56 17.48 -2.94
C SER A 326 -0.03 17.40 -2.97
N LEU A 327 0.51 16.60 -3.88
CA LEU A 327 1.95 16.42 -4.05
C LEU A 327 2.60 17.72 -4.53
N GLY A 328 2.05 18.35 -5.58
CA GLY A 328 2.53 19.63 -6.10
C GLY A 328 2.50 20.72 -5.03
N ALA A 329 1.42 20.82 -4.25
CA ALA A 329 1.32 21.80 -3.16
C ALA A 329 2.40 21.59 -2.07
N VAL A 330 2.79 20.35 -1.78
CA VAL A 330 3.87 20.06 -0.82
C VAL A 330 5.24 20.36 -1.44
N GLU A 331 5.44 20.10 -2.73
CA GLU A 331 6.65 20.50 -3.45
C GLU A 331 6.83 22.02 -3.47
N ASP A 332 5.78 22.76 -3.79
CA ASP A 332 5.78 24.24 -3.79
C ASP A 332 6.05 24.80 -2.40
N LEU A 333 5.40 24.28 -1.36
CA LEU A 333 5.61 24.72 0.02
C LEU A 333 7.07 24.50 0.48
N THR A 334 7.67 23.40 0.12
CA THR A 334 8.97 22.98 0.67
C THR A 334 10.17 23.26 -0.23
N GLY A 335 9.94 23.47 -1.52
CA GLY A 335 11.00 23.54 -2.54
C GLY A 335 11.77 22.23 -2.69
N LEU A 336 11.11 21.09 -2.39
CA LEU A 336 11.71 19.75 -2.44
C LEU A 336 10.94 18.85 -3.40
N ASP A 337 11.65 18.03 -4.17
CA ASP A 337 11.03 16.99 -4.97
C ASP A 337 10.46 15.87 -4.10
N MET A 338 9.23 15.45 -4.41
CA MET A 338 8.62 14.22 -3.91
C MET A 338 8.78 13.13 -4.96
N ASN A 339 9.64 12.14 -4.68
CA ASN A 339 9.91 11.05 -5.62
C ASN A 339 8.71 10.14 -5.81
N TYR A 340 8.00 9.89 -4.70
CA TYR A 340 6.87 8.98 -4.66
C TYR A 340 5.77 9.51 -3.75
N TYR A 341 4.58 8.89 -3.87
CA TYR A 341 3.54 9.05 -2.87
C TYR A 341 3.06 7.71 -2.33
N VAL A 342 2.48 7.75 -1.14
CA VAL A 342 1.71 6.67 -0.53
C VAL A 342 0.39 7.25 -0.04
N LYS A 343 -0.72 6.74 -0.56
CA LYS A 343 -2.08 7.11 -0.20
C LYS A 343 -2.65 6.03 0.71
N VAL A 344 -3.17 6.42 1.86
CA VAL A 344 -3.76 5.51 2.87
C VAL A 344 -5.06 6.10 3.41
N ASN A 345 -5.88 5.30 4.07
CA ASN A 345 -7.08 5.76 4.77
C ASN A 345 -7.20 5.13 6.17
N TYR A 346 -8.27 5.40 6.88
CA TYR A 346 -8.51 4.85 8.22
C TYR A 346 -8.51 3.32 8.26
N THR A 347 -9.08 2.69 7.23
CA THR A 347 -9.11 1.23 7.12
C THR A 347 -7.70 0.65 6.94
N THR A 348 -6.83 1.32 6.18
CA THR A 348 -5.43 0.92 6.01
C THR A 348 -4.71 0.89 7.35
N VAL A 349 -4.77 2.00 8.13
CA VAL A 349 -4.07 2.11 9.41
C VAL A 349 -4.52 1.01 10.36
N LYS A 350 -5.85 0.82 10.51
CA LYS A 350 -6.43 -0.21 11.37
C LYS A 350 -5.94 -1.61 10.98
N LYS A 351 -6.15 -1.99 9.72
CA LYS A 351 -5.79 -3.32 9.23
C LYS A 351 -4.29 -3.58 9.25
N MET A 352 -3.47 -2.57 8.96
CA MET A 352 -2.01 -2.70 9.02
C MET A 352 -1.53 -2.92 10.46
N VAL A 353 -2.05 -2.17 11.43
CA VAL A 353 -1.71 -2.34 12.85
C VAL A 353 -2.11 -3.73 13.34
N ASP A 354 -3.32 -4.20 13.02
CA ASP A 354 -3.79 -5.53 13.39
C ASP A 354 -2.92 -6.63 12.77
N ALA A 355 -2.58 -6.51 11.48
CA ALA A 355 -1.73 -7.45 10.78
C ALA A 355 -0.28 -7.47 11.29
N LEU A 356 0.21 -6.34 11.82
CA LEU A 356 1.48 -6.25 12.54
C LEU A 356 1.42 -6.89 13.94
N GLY A 357 0.24 -7.29 14.43
CA GLY A 357 0.03 -7.80 15.79
C GLY A 357 0.10 -6.69 16.83
N GLY A 358 -0.49 -5.53 16.54
CA GLY A 358 -0.48 -4.33 17.37
C GLY A 358 0.82 -3.52 17.28
N ILE A 359 0.84 -2.34 17.87
CA ILE A 359 2.02 -1.45 17.93
C ILE A 359 2.17 -0.86 19.34
N ASP A 360 3.40 -0.52 19.74
CA ASP A 360 3.68 0.14 21.02
C ASP A 360 3.92 1.63 20.77
N VAL A 361 3.09 2.47 21.41
CA VAL A 361 3.16 3.92 21.27
C VAL A 361 3.29 4.56 22.64
N LYS A 362 4.21 5.54 22.77
CA LYS A 362 4.36 6.32 24.00
C LYS A 362 3.48 7.57 23.93
N SER A 363 2.47 7.65 24.81
CA SER A 363 1.65 8.85 24.99
C SER A 363 2.34 9.88 25.88
N ASP A 364 2.20 11.17 25.54
CA ASP A 364 2.68 12.27 26.38
C ASP A 364 1.67 12.60 27.51
N TYR A 365 0.41 12.22 27.30
CA TYR A 365 -0.71 12.51 28.16
C TYR A 365 -1.49 11.24 28.52
N GLU A 366 -2.16 11.26 29.64
CA GLU A 366 -3.28 10.38 29.94
C GLU A 366 -4.56 11.04 29.43
N PHE A 367 -5.40 10.32 28.68
CA PHE A 367 -6.62 10.88 28.11
C PHE A 367 -7.64 9.83 27.67
N ASP A 368 -8.90 10.26 27.62
CA ASP A 368 -10.01 9.54 27.00
C ASP A 368 -10.34 10.17 25.64
N THR A 369 -10.83 9.37 24.70
CA THR A 369 -11.26 9.88 23.40
C THR A 369 -12.63 10.54 23.45
N HIS A 370 -12.81 11.61 22.65
CA HIS A 370 -14.05 12.35 22.51
C HIS A 370 -14.57 12.38 21.09
N GLY A 371 -15.90 12.27 20.94
CA GLY A 371 -16.54 12.38 19.63
C GLY A 371 -16.46 11.11 18.77
N MET A 372 -16.05 9.99 19.33
CA MET A 372 -16.09 8.67 18.69
C MET A 372 -17.27 7.85 19.24
N LYS A 373 -17.70 6.83 18.48
CA LYS A 373 -18.79 5.92 18.93
C LYS A 373 -18.40 5.14 20.18
N ALA A 374 -17.13 4.68 20.24
CA ALA A 374 -16.54 4.03 21.41
C ALA A 374 -15.59 4.99 22.13
N LYS A 375 -15.57 4.92 23.46
CA LYS A 375 -14.58 5.62 24.29
C LYS A 375 -13.37 4.70 24.48
N PHE A 376 -12.19 5.26 24.27
CA PHE A 376 -10.92 4.59 24.50
C PHE A 376 -10.11 5.39 25.51
N HIS A 377 -9.48 4.69 26.45
CA HIS A 377 -8.60 5.26 27.45
C HIS A 377 -7.12 5.01 27.10
N PHE A 378 -6.27 6.00 27.25
CA PHE A 378 -4.84 5.91 27.01
C PHE A 378 -4.07 6.44 28.20
N ASN A 379 -3.14 5.62 28.71
CA ASN A 379 -2.28 6.01 29.82
C ASN A 379 -1.14 6.90 29.34
N LYS A 380 -0.68 7.82 30.18
CA LYS A 380 0.61 8.48 29.97
C LYS A 380 1.74 7.44 29.99
N GLY A 381 2.61 7.45 28.98
CA GLY A 381 3.66 6.44 28.83
C GLY A 381 3.34 5.44 27.72
N TRP A 382 3.80 4.19 27.87
CA TRP A 382 3.66 3.17 26.84
C TRP A 382 2.26 2.54 26.84
N ASN A 383 1.68 2.46 25.64
CA ASN A 383 0.40 1.79 25.36
C ASN A 383 0.62 0.79 24.24
N HIS A 384 0.12 -0.44 24.40
CA HIS A 384 0.02 -1.41 23.32
C HIS A 384 -1.32 -1.21 22.61
N LEU A 385 -1.29 -0.93 21.30
CA LEU A 385 -2.45 -0.52 20.53
C LEU A 385 -2.72 -1.56 19.43
N ASP A 386 -3.94 -2.08 19.36
CA ASP A 386 -4.50 -2.72 18.17
C ASP A 386 -4.90 -1.67 17.13
N GLY A 387 -5.52 -2.09 16.02
CA GLY A 387 -5.91 -1.19 14.95
C GLY A 387 -6.94 -0.15 15.35
N GLU A 388 -7.94 -0.51 16.17
CA GLU A 388 -8.98 0.41 16.65
C GLU A 388 -8.39 1.45 17.61
N HIS A 389 -7.60 1.00 18.58
CA HIS A 389 -6.93 1.89 19.52
C HIS A 389 -5.92 2.80 18.83
N ALA A 390 -5.15 2.28 17.86
CA ALA A 390 -4.18 3.08 17.09
C ALA A 390 -4.88 4.17 16.27
N LEU A 391 -6.01 3.85 15.63
CA LEU A 391 -6.81 4.83 14.90
C LEU A 391 -7.42 5.87 15.85
N ALA A 392 -7.96 5.44 16.99
CA ALA A 392 -8.50 6.33 18.01
C ALA A 392 -7.45 7.28 18.55
N PHE A 393 -6.25 6.77 18.90
CA PHE A 393 -5.11 7.56 19.34
C PHE A 393 -4.65 8.61 18.31
N ALA A 394 -4.63 8.23 17.02
CA ALA A 394 -4.22 9.12 15.93
C ALA A 394 -5.26 10.20 15.58
N ARG A 395 -6.55 10.01 15.93
CA ARG A 395 -7.64 10.93 15.60
C ARG A 395 -8.03 11.87 16.72
N GLU A 396 -7.67 11.57 17.99
CA GLU A 396 -8.06 12.38 19.13
C GLU A 396 -7.41 13.77 19.06
N ARG A 397 -8.22 14.79 19.34
CA ARG A 397 -7.81 16.19 19.37
C ARG A 397 -8.42 16.99 20.53
N LYS A 398 -9.66 16.65 20.91
CA LYS A 398 -10.44 17.43 21.88
C LYS A 398 -9.92 17.30 23.31
N SER A 399 -9.17 16.23 23.57
CA SER A 399 -8.57 15.96 24.89
C SER A 399 -7.28 16.75 25.13
N PHE A 400 -6.82 17.53 24.16
CA PHE A 400 -5.53 18.23 24.23
C PHE A 400 -5.69 19.74 24.15
N PRO A 401 -4.89 20.52 24.91
CA PRO A 401 -4.93 21.98 24.85
C PRO A 401 -4.60 22.54 23.46
N ASP A 402 -3.61 21.92 22.77
CA ASP A 402 -3.13 22.29 21.44
C ASP A 402 -3.79 21.45 20.31
N GLY A 403 -4.88 20.74 20.62
CA GLY A 403 -5.82 20.12 19.68
C GLY A 403 -5.19 19.43 18.48
N ASP A 404 -5.25 20.08 17.33
CA ASP A 404 -4.75 19.55 16.05
C ASP A 404 -3.23 19.36 16.02
N ILE A 405 -2.46 20.16 16.74
CA ILE A 405 -1.00 20.03 16.82
C ILE A 405 -0.64 18.70 17.50
N GLN A 406 -1.30 18.39 18.64
CA GLN A 406 -1.07 17.12 19.33
C GLN A 406 -1.56 15.93 18.50
N ARG A 407 -2.66 16.09 17.78
CA ARG A 407 -3.12 15.05 16.82
C ARG A 407 -2.05 14.74 15.78
N ASN A 408 -1.44 15.74 15.14
CA ASN A 408 -0.35 15.55 14.18
C ASN A 408 0.86 14.82 14.81
N ARG A 409 1.22 15.18 16.07
CA ARG A 409 2.26 14.49 16.82
C ARG A 409 1.90 13.03 17.09
N ASN A 410 0.65 12.74 17.42
CA ASN A 410 0.16 11.39 17.67
C ASN A 410 0.13 10.55 16.37
N GLN A 411 -0.29 11.12 15.24
CA GLN A 411 -0.20 10.47 13.92
C GLN A 411 1.24 10.09 13.57
N ALA A 412 2.20 11.00 13.80
CA ALA A 412 3.62 10.72 13.58
C ALA A 412 4.16 9.63 14.52
N LYS A 413 3.64 9.53 15.76
CA LYS A 413 4.02 8.45 16.70
C LYS A 413 3.51 7.10 16.23
N VAL A 414 2.25 7.01 15.79
CA VAL A 414 1.65 5.79 15.23
C VAL A 414 2.42 5.34 13.99
N MET A 415 2.67 6.25 13.03
CA MET A 415 3.45 5.95 11.84
C MET A 415 4.86 5.45 12.17
N ASN A 416 5.55 6.10 13.11
CA ASN A 416 6.87 5.66 13.55
C ASN A 416 6.86 4.26 14.19
N ALA A 417 5.84 3.95 15.01
CA ALA A 417 5.69 2.63 15.62
C ALA A 417 5.40 1.55 14.57
N MET A 418 4.52 1.85 13.60
CA MET A 418 4.25 0.96 12.46
C MET A 418 5.53 0.69 11.65
N LEU A 419 6.29 1.71 11.28
CA LEU A 419 7.55 1.57 10.53
C LEU A 419 8.58 0.75 11.30
N LYS A 420 8.77 1.02 12.60
CA LYS A 420 9.70 0.24 13.44
C LYS A 420 9.33 -1.24 13.46
N LYS A 421 8.05 -1.56 13.57
CA LYS A 421 7.57 -2.94 13.62
C LYS A 421 7.62 -3.59 12.23
N ALA A 422 7.23 -2.88 11.18
CA ALA A 422 7.29 -3.34 9.80
C ALA A 422 8.72 -3.60 9.31
N THR A 423 9.71 -2.82 9.77
CA THR A 423 11.12 -3.01 9.40
C THR A 423 11.83 -4.09 10.24
N SER A 424 11.17 -4.71 11.22
CA SER A 424 11.75 -5.83 11.95
C SER A 424 11.69 -7.11 11.12
N SER A 425 12.83 -7.79 10.93
CA SER A 425 12.92 -9.00 10.11
C SER A 425 11.98 -10.11 10.56
N ARG A 426 11.72 -10.23 11.87
CA ARG A 426 10.81 -11.23 12.41
C ARG A 426 9.37 -11.00 11.97
N THR A 427 8.89 -9.74 12.02
CA THR A 427 7.52 -9.40 11.62
C THR A 427 7.31 -9.60 10.13
N ILE A 428 8.30 -9.20 9.29
CA ILE A 428 8.26 -9.44 7.85
C ILE A 428 8.13 -10.93 7.54
N MET A 429 8.91 -11.79 8.18
CA MET A 429 8.90 -13.23 7.91
C MET A 429 7.61 -13.93 8.37
N MET A 430 7.01 -13.50 9.48
CA MET A 430 5.88 -14.22 10.09
C MET A 430 4.50 -13.73 9.64
N ASN A 431 4.36 -12.43 9.35
CA ASN A 431 3.03 -11.82 9.16
C ASN A 431 2.85 -11.16 7.78
N TYR A 432 3.84 -11.23 6.88
CA TYR A 432 3.81 -10.47 5.63
C TYR A 432 2.56 -10.75 4.78
N THR A 433 2.14 -12.01 4.66
CA THR A 433 0.95 -12.40 3.87
C THR A 433 -0.33 -11.76 4.42
N ASN A 434 -0.46 -11.73 5.76
CA ASN A 434 -1.60 -11.11 6.41
C ASN A 434 -1.60 -9.58 6.22
N ILE A 435 -0.43 -8.93 6.34
CA ILE A 435 -0.26 -7.49 6.09
C ILE A 435 -0.70 -7.16 4.66
N LEU A 436 -0.19 -7.91 3.69
CA LEU A 436 -0.47 -7.68 2.27
C LEU A 436 -1.96 -7.86 1.94
N ASN A 437 -2.54 -9.01 2.32
CA ASN A 437 -3.94 -9.30 2.02
C ASN A 437 -4.91 -8.33 2.69
N SER A 438 -4.59 -7.85 3.88
CA SER A 438 -5.46 -6.96 4.63
C SER A 438 -5.42 -5.51 4.13
N THR A 439 -4.36 -5.09 3.42
CA THR A 439 -4.13 -3.67 3.07
C THR A 439 -4.19 -3.36 1.57
N LYS A 440 -4.16 -4.36 0.69
CA LYS A 440 -4.07 -4.19 -0.77
C LYS A 440 -5.13 -3.27 -1.39
N ASP A 441 -6.37 -3.30 -0.90
CA ASP A 441 -7.49 -2.53 -1.45
C ASP A 441 -7.63 -1.15 -0.78
N TYR A 442 -6.77 -0.85 0.19
CA TYR A 442 -6.84 0.34 1.04
C TYR A 442 -5.58 1.21 1.00
N MET A 443 -4.63 0.87 0.14
CA MET A 443 -3.36 1.60 -0.04
C MET A 443 -3.03 1.72 -1.53
N GLN A 444 -2.46 2.86 -1.93
CA GLN A 444 -2.02 3.13 -3.29
C GLN A 444 -0.67 3.83 -3.27
N THR A 445 0.19 3.53 -4.24
CA THR A 445 1.49 4.19 -4.43
C THR A 445 1.90 4.20 -5.91
N ASN A 446 2.68 5.20 -6.30
CA ASN A 446 3.33 5.25 -7.62
C ASN A 446 4.75 4.65 -7.62
N MET A 447 5.19 4.06 -6.49
CA MET A 447 6.40 3.23 -6.50
C MET A 447 6.13 1.97 -7.33
N SER A 448 7.03 1.63 -8.24
CA SER A 448 6.93 0.40 -9.02
C SER A 448 7.15 -0.85 -8.14
N LYS A 449 6.59 -1.99 -8.59
CA LYS A 449 6.87 -3.30 -7.98
C LYS A 449 8.37 -3.56 -7.82
N LYS A 450 9.18 -3.18 -8.82
CA LYS A 450 10.64 -3.36 -8.82
C LYS A 450 11.32 -2.55 -7.72
N GLU A 451 10.90 -1.31 -7.49
CA GLU A 451 11.45 -0.43 -6.45
C GLU A 451 11.12 -0.98 -5.06
N ILE A 452 9.86 -1.36 -4.83
CA ILE A 452 9.42 -1.95 -3.56
C ILE A 452 10.15 -3.27 -3.30
N SER A 453 10.23 -4.16 -4.29
CA SER A 453 10.98 -5.43 -4.20
C SER A 453 12.46 -5.19 -3.88
N SER A 454 13.07 -4.15 -4.46
CA SER A 454 14.46 -3.81 -4.19
C SER A 454 14.70 -3.38 -2.74
N LEU A 455 13.78 -2.61 -2.15
CA LEU A 455 13.83 -2.26 -0.73
C LEU A 455 13.65 -3.49 0.17
N VAL A 456 12.72 -4.39 -0.18
CA VAL A 456 12.52 -5.65 0.56
C VAL A 456 13.76 -6.54 0.48
N LYS A 457 14.36 -6.70 -0.70
CA LYS A 457 15.62 -7.45 -0.89
C LYS A 457 16.76 -6.85 -0.05
N MET A 458 16.88 -5.53 -0.05
CA MET A 458 17.88 -4.82 0.76
C MET A 458 17.65 -5.10 2.26
N GLN A 459 16.40 -5.05 2.73
CA GLN A 459 16.06 -5.33 4.13
C GLN A 459 16.40 -6.77 4.51
N ILE A 460 16.09 -7.74 3.65
CA ILE A 460 16.37 -9.17 3.90
C ILE A 460 17.87 -9.45 3.87
N ALA A 461 18.59 -8.92 2.86
CA ALA A 461 20.01 -9.22 2.66
C ALA A 461 20.91 -8.56 3.70
N LYS A 462 20.62 -7.30 4.05
CA LYS A 462 21.49 -6.45 4.87
C LYS A 462 20.99 -6.27 6.29
N ASN A 463 19.70 -6.54 6.54
CA ASN A 463 19.03 -6.31 7.82
C ASN A 463 19.40 -4.97 8.49
N PRO A 464 19.33 -3.83 7.77
CA PRO A 464 19.76 -2.56 8.28
C PRO A 464 18.92 -2.14 9.49
N LYS A 465 19.57 -1.57 10.49
CA LYS A 465 18.88 -0.97 11.64
C LYS A 465 18.53 0.48 11.34
N TRP A 466 17.30 0.74 10.93
CA TRP A 466 16.83 2.07 10.58
C TRP A 466 16.77 3.01 11.78
N LYS A 467 17.36 4.19 11.64
CA LYS A 467 17.27 5.29 12.61
C LYS A 467 16.11 6.20 12.20
N ILE A 468 14.94 5.99 12.80
CA ILE A 468 13.72 6.75 12.48
C ILE A 468 13.60 7.95 13.42
N ARG A 469 13.52 9.16 12.88
CA ARG A 469 13.29 10.42 13.58
C ARG A 469 12.02 11.08 13.10
N ARG A 470 11.50 12.02 13.91
CA ARG A 470 10.27 12.76 13.63
C ARG A 470 10.49 14.25 13.83
N GLN A 471 9.75 15.05 13.07
CA GLN A 471 9.60 16.49 13.26
C GLN A 471 8.21 16.92 12.79
N ASN A 472 7.77 18.09 13.20
CA ASN A 472 6.53 18.70 12.76
C ASN A 472 6.84 20.09 12.23
N MET A 473 6.13 20.52 11.19
CA MET A 473 6.01 21.93 10.83
C MET A 473 4.94 22.55 11.71
N GLU A 474 5.18 23.75 12.19
CA GLU A 474 4.31 24.45 13.12
C GLU A 474 4.19 25.94 12.74
N GLY A 475 3.10 26.56 13.15
CA GLY A 475 2.85 27.99 12.94
C GLY A 475 1.55 28.43 13.60
N PRO A 476 1.27 29.73 13.66
CA PRO A 476 0.06 30.27 14.23
C PRO A 476 -1.18 29.92 13.38
N SER A 477 -2.31 29.83 14.05
CA SER A 477 -3.61 29.70 13.40
C SER A 477 -4.23 31.07 13.14
N THR A 478 -4.85 31.23 11.96
CA THR A 478 -5.60 32.42 11.58
C THR A 478 -6.88 32.01 10.85
N PHE A 479 -7.65 32.98 10.35
CA PHE A 479 -8.85 32.74 9.54
C PHE A 479 -8.67 33.39 8.18
N MET A 480 -9.06 32.67 7.13
CA MET A 480 -9.09 33.18 5.77
C MET A 480 -10.16 32.49 4.92
N GLN A 481 -10.51 33.09 3.81
CA GLN A 481 -11.27 32.45 2.73
C GLN A 481 -10.34 31.54 1.95
N CYS A 482 -10.81 30.34 1.62
CA CYS A 482 -10.08 29.35 0.83
C CYS A 482 -10.80 29.09 -0.48
N TYR A 483 -10.06 28.75 -1.52
CA TYR A 483 -10.62 28.44 -2.83
C TYR A 483 -11.75 27.39 -2.75
N SER A 484 -11.54 26.29 -2.02
CA SER A 484 -12.54 25.23 -1.87
C SER A 484 -13.74 25.62 -1.00
N THR A 485 -13.64 26.66 -0.16
CA THR A 485 -14.71 27.06 0.76
C THR A 485 -15.45 28.30 0.31
N GLY A 486 -15.01 28.93 -0.78
CA GLY A 486 -15.63 30.18 -1.29
C GLY A 486 -15.64 31.28 -0.23
N ASP A 487 -16.79 31.86 0.04
CA ASP A 487 -16.94 33.00 0.95
C ASP A 487 -16.81 32.67 2.44
N TYR A 488 -16.74 31.39 2.79
CA TYR A 488 -16.62 30.99 4.19
C TYR A 488 -15.21 31.20 4.74
N GLN A 489 -15.14 31.93 5.83
CA GLN A 489 -13.90 32.03 6.64
C GLN A 489 -13.65 30.71 7.37
N VAL A 490 -12.46 30.17 7.21
CA VAL A 490 -12.04 28.91 7.86
C VAL A 490 -10.73 29.09 8.57
N SER A 491 -10.58 28.38 9.70
CA SER A 491 -9.31 28.36 10.42
C SER A 491 -8.23 27.67 9.59
N VAL A 492 -7.08 28.31 9.45
CA VAL A 492 -5.90 27.84 8.71
C VAL A 492 -4.66 27.93 9.59
N VAL A 493 -3.61 27.22 9.23
CA VAL A 493 -2.30 27.29 9.88
C VAL A 493 -1.32 27.95 8.90
N GLN A 494 -0.74 29.08 9.33
CA GLN A 494 0.36 29.71 8.61
C GLN A 494 1.66 29.11 9.15
N VAL A 495 2.23 28.14 8.44
CA VAL A 495 3.53 27.57 8.85
C VAL A 495 4.55 28.70 8.89
N SER A 496 5.27 28.86 10.03
CA SER A 496 6.26 29.91 10.16
C SER A 496 7.50 29.63 9.31
N ASP A 497 8.11 30.67 8.76
CA ASP A 497 9.32 30.55 7.94
C ASP A 497 10.43 29.84 8.69
N GLU A 498 10.62 30.13 10.00
CA GLU A 498 11.59 29.43 10.85
C GLU A 498 11.32 27.92 10.91
N SER A 499 10.05 27.51 11.10
CA SER A 499 9.66 26.11 11.18
C SER A 499 9.84 25.40 9.84
N LEU A 500 9.49 26.08 8.74
CA LEU A 500 9.65 25.58 7.37
C LEU A 500 11.14 25.39 7.05
N GLU A 501 11.96 26.43 7.20
CA GLU A 501 13.39 26.39 6.92
C GLU A 501 14.12 25.32 7.74
N LYS A 502 13.82 25.24 9.04
CA LYS A 502 14.36 24.23 9.94
C LYS A 502 14.00 22.82 9.50
N SER A 503 12.75 22.63 9.09
CA SER A 503 12.26 21.32 8.62
C SER A 503 12.90 20.92 7.30
N VAL A 504 12.95 21.83 6.33
CA VAL A 504 13.60 21.63 5.04
C VAL A 504 15.10 21.37 5.20
N LYS A 505 15.79 22.13 6.04
CA LYS A 505 17.23 21.93 6.36
C LYS A 505 17.50 20.52 6.91
N ARG A 506 16.62 19.99 7.78
CA ARG A 506 16.75 18.63 8.31
C ARG A 506 16.48 17.58 7.25
N ILE A 507 15.50 17.78 6.37
CA ILE A 507 15.24 16.90 5.22
C ILE A 507 16.48 16.87 4.32
N LYS A 508 16.98 18.04 3.89
CA LYS A 508 18.19 18.14 3.07
C LYS A 508 19.41 17.49 3.72
N ARG A 509 19.55 17.57 5.06
CA ARG A 509 20.65 16.89 5.77
C ARG A 509 20.51 15.36 5.77
N VAL A 510 19.31 14.82 5.73
CA VAL A 510 19.08 13.37 5.55
C VAL A 510 19.34 12.96 4.11
N MET A 511 18.90 13.77 3.14
CA MET A 511 19.16 13.55 1.72
C MET A 511 20.65 13.59 1.39
N ASN A 512 21.35 14.63 1.87
CA ASN A 512 22.76 14.91 1.60
C ASN A 512 23.52 15.02 2.93
N PRO A 513 23.86 13.90 3.58
CA PRO A 513 24.60 13.93 4.83
C PRO A 513 26.04 14.42 4.60
N PRO A 514 26.68 15.09 5.57
CA PRO A 514 28.10 15.41 5.52
C PRO A 514 28.95 14.15 5.26
N GLU A 515 30.04 14.26 4.50
CA GLU A 515 30.91 13.15 4.10
C GLU A 515 31.40 12.31 5.29
N GLU A 516 31.73 12.92 6.41
CA GLU A 516 32.14 12.22 7.63
C GLU A 516 31.07 11.30 8.22
N GLU A 517 29.79 11.61 8.04
CA GLU A 517 28.68 10.74 8.49
C GLU A 517 28.45 9.56 7.55
N SER A 518 28.67 9.75 6.24
CA SER A 518 28.54 8.69 5.23
C SER A 518 29.67 7.66 5.32
N GLU A 519 30.92 8.11 5.47
CA GLU A 519 32.08 7.21 5.61
C GLU A 519 32.06 6.38 6.91
N LYS A 520 31.60 6.94 8.03
CA LYS A 520 31.49 6.19 9.30
C LYS A 520 30.47 5.06 9.25
N GLU A 521 29.41 5.20 8.48
CA GLU A 521 28.40 4.15 8.32
C GLU A 521 28.85 3.12 7.26
N GLU A 522 29.56 3.51 6.19
CA GLU A 522 30.17 2.57 5.22
C GLU A 522 31.26 1.70 5.88
N LYS A 523 32.16 2.29 6.66
CA LYS A 523 33.21 1.54 7.38
C LYS A 523 32.65 0.52 8.38
N LYS A 524 31.54 0.81 9.03
CA LYS A 524 30.83 -0.18 9.87
C LYS A 524 30.27 -1.37 9.09
N PHE A 525 30.07 -1.20 7.79
CA PHE A 525 29.48 -2.20 6.92
C PHE A 525 30.51 -3.21 6.39
N PHE A 526 31.77 -2.78 6.21
CA PHE A 526 32.86 -3.64 5.75
C PHE A 526 33.48 -4.52 6.86
N PHE A 527 33.13 -4.32 8.12
CA PHE A 527 33.66 -5.04 9.29
C PHE A 527 32.66 -6.04 9.89
N PHE A 528 31.55 -6.36 9.23
CA PHE A 528 30.63 -7.43 9.56
C PHE A 528 30.34 -8.27 8.29
#